data_ff5ad38a0836d4446c7b641adf11a6c3
#
_entry.id   ff5ad38a0836d4446c7b641adf11a6c3
#
_cell.length_a   1.000
_cell.length_b   1.000
_cell.length_c   1.000
_cell.angle_alpha   90.00
_cell.angle_beta   90.00
_cell.angle_gamma   90.00
#
_symmetry.space_group_name_H-M   'P 1'
#
loop_
_entity.id
_entity.type
_entity.pdbx_description
1 polymer ?
#
loop_
_entity_poly.entity_id
_entity_poly.type
_entity_poly.pdbx_seq_one_letter_code
_entity_poly.pdbx_strand_id
1 'polypeptide(L)'
;GYFSTKFYFFLGSSIGNFHNREEIKFLKKLRKSINKNNYLFIGVDLIKNKQILDKAYNDKKGYTAKFSLNLINIINRTQKTNLNINNFYYHGYYNTKLRCIHGFLVSKINQNFKIGNKKFFLKKSERILVEISNKFTIQSFTKLASNTGWTTKRVWLDKQKYYSLFLLK
;
A
#
# COMPACT_ATOMS: atom_id res chain seq x y z
N GLY A 1 -36.38 2.72 19.34
CA GLY A 1 -34.99 2.26 19.28
C GLY A 1 -34.07 3.42 19.00
N TYR A 2 -33.12 3.69 19.87
CA TYR A 2 -32.10 4.72 19.67
C TYR A 2 -31.21 4.29 18.50
N PHE A 3 -31.32 4.93 17.35
CA PHE A 3 -30.37 4.77 16.26
C PHE A 3 -29.08 5.52 16.60
N SER A 4 -28.15 4.83 17.24
CA SER A 4 -26.83 5.43 17.50
C SER A 4 -26.06 5.57 16.21
N THR A 5 -25.55 6.79 15.90
CA THR A 5 -24.60 7.01 14.79
C THR A 5 -23.29 6.32 15.09
N LYS A 6 -22.82 5.46 14.18
CA LYS A 6 -21.55 4.77 14.31
C LYS A 6 -20.47 5.42 13.45
N PHE A 7 -19.27 5.40 13.95
CA PHE A 7 -18.07 5.85 13.24
C PHE A 7 -17.15 4.65 13.01
N TYR A 8 -16.76 4.48 11.76
CA TYR A 8 -15.82 3.44 11.33
C TYR A 8 -14.48 4.10 11.01
N PHE A 9 -13.39 3.38 11.25
CA PHE A 9 -12.03 3.91 11.05
C PHE A 9 -11.23 2.98 10.14
N PHE A 10 -10.63 3.55 9.10
CA PHE A 10 -9.69 2.87 8.20
C PHE A 10 -8.47 3.76 8.01
N LEU A 11 -7.50 3.62 8.90
CA LEU A 11 -6.38 4.53 9.05
C LEU A 11 -5.10 3.95 8.44
N GLY A 12 -3.95 4.68 8.57
CA GLY A 12 -2.63 4.23 8.13
C GLY A 12 -2.41 4.24 6.63
N SER A 13 -3.30 4.90 5.87
CA SER A 13 -3.23 4.93 4.39
C SER A 13 -3.23 3.55 3.70
N SER A 14 -3.75 2.51 4.39
CA SER A 14 -3.84 1.15 3.83
C SER A 14 -4.64 1.08 2.53
N ILE A 15 -5.47 2.09 2.24
CA ILE A 15 -6.16 2.25 0.96
C ILE A 15 -5.18 2.37 -0.22
N GLY A 16 -3.98 2.87 0.02
CA GLY A 16 -2.93 2.99 -0.99
C GLY A 16 -2.29 1.66 -1.40
N ASN A 17 -2.47 0.60 -0.60
CA ASN A 17 -1.83 -0.69 -0.85
C ASN A 17 -2.63 -1.60 -1.80
N PHE A 18 -3.79 -1.15 -2.23
CA PHE A 18 -4.60 -1.90 -3.20
C PHE A 18 -4.03 -1.84 -4.61
N HIS A 19 -4.09 -2.96 -5.32
CA HIS A 19 -3.70 -3.09 -6.72
C HIS A 19 -4.91 -2.99 -7.66
N ASN A 20 -4.64 -2.66 -8.92
CA ASN A 20 -5.60 -2.85 -10.04
C ASN A 20 -7.02 -2.33 -9.75
N ARG A 21 -7.14 -1.18 -9.09
CA ARG A 21 -8.42 -0.57 -8.71
C ARG A 21 -9.24 -1.38 -7.69
N GLU A 22 -8.61 -2.24 -6.93
CA GLU A 22 -9.27 -2.96 -5.84
C GLU A 22 -9.80 -2.02 -4.76
N GLU A 23 -9.21 -0.83 -4.57
CA GLU A 23 -9.72 0.22 -3.69
C GLU A 23 -11.16 0.64 -4.04
N ILE A 24 -11.51 0.62 -5.33
CA ILE A 24 -12.88 0.90 -5.80
C ILE A 24 -13.83 -0.19 -5.32
N LYS A 25 -13.44 -1.46 -5.50
CA LYS A 25 -14.25 -2.60 -5.05
C LYS A 25 -14.41 -2.59 -3.53
N PHE A 26 -13.32 -2.31 -2.82
CA PHE A 26 -13.31 -2.19 -1.36
C PHE A 26 -14.26 -1.10 -0.87
N LEU A 27 -14.11 0.13 -1.37
CA LEU A 27 -14.96 1.26 -0.96
C LEU A 27 -16.44 1.03 -1.29
N LYS A 28 -16.75 0.45 -2.46
CA LYS A 28 -18.14 0.08 -2.82
C LYS A 28 -18.70 -0.99 -1.89
N LYS A 29 -17.92 -2.03 -1.55
CA LYS A 29 -18.33 -3.07 -0.61
C LYS A 29 -18.58 -2.47 0.78
N LEU A 30 -17.67 -1.63 1.25
CA LEU A 30 -17.76 -0.98 2.54
C LEU A 30 -18.99 -0.04 2.60
N ARG A 31 -19.28 0.70 1.51
CA ARG A 31 -20.47 1.56 1.41
C ARG A 31 -21.77 0.78 1.52
N LYS A 32 -21.83 -0.42 0.93
CA LYS A 32 -23.00 -1.31 1.05
C LYS A 32 -23.18 -1.89 2.45
N SER A 33 -22.08 -2.10 3.17
CA SER A 33 -22.07 -2.71 4.51
C SER A 33 -22.32 -1.68 5.63
N ILE A 34 -22.08 -0.40 5.39
CA ILE A 34 -22.24 0.68 6.37
C ILE A 34 -23.57 1.38 6.16
N ASN A 35 -24.39 1.47 7.22
CA ASN A 35 -25.67 2.19 7.19
C ASN A 35 -25.46 3.65 6.76
N LYS A 36 -26.43 4.20 6.00
CA LYS A 36 -26.40 5.58 5.47
C LYS A 36 -26.25 6.66 6.55
N ASN A 37 -26.64 6.38 7.79
CA ASN A 37 -26.53 7.32 8.91
C ASN A 37 -25.17 7.28 9.61
N ASN A 38 -24.29 6.37 9.20
CA ASN A 38 -22.97 6.19 9.78
C ASN A 38 -21.88 6.87 8.96
N TYR A 39 -20.70 7.00 9.56
CA TYR A 39 -19.55 7.69 8.97
C TYR A 39 -18.35 6.78 8.89
N LEU A 40 -17.48 7.04 7.91
CA LEU A 40 -16.18 6.42 7.75
C LEU A 40 -15.08 7.48 7.84
N PHE A 41 -14.17 7.32 8.80
CA PHE A 41 -12.90 8.01 8.81
C PHE A 41 -11.88 7.21 8.01
N ILE A 42 -11.28 7.83 7.01
CA ILE A 42 -10.24 7.18 6.21
C ILE A 42 -9.00 8.05 6.11
N GLY A 43 -7.86 7.46 6.46
CA GLY A 43 -6.56 8.10 6.39
C GLY A 43 -5.89 7.88 5.04
N VAL A 44 -5.36 8.95 4.44
CA VAL A 44 -4.84 8.92 3.08
C VAL A 44 -3.52 9.65 2.99
N ASP A 45 -2.48 8.97 2.53
CA ASP A 45 -1.18 9.55 2.27
C ASP A 45 -1.18 10.34 0.96
N LEU A 46 -0.74 11.61 1.05
CA LEU A 46 -0.82 12.54 -0.06
C LEU A 46 0.45 12.53 -0.90
N ILE A 47 0.31 12.96 -2.15
CA ILE A 47 1.43 13.25 -3.03
C ILE A 47 2.24 14.38 -2.40
N LYS A 48 3.55 14.18 -2.33
CA LYS A 48 4.52 15.15 -1.82
C LYS A 48 5.82 15.06 -2.62
N ASN A 49 6.82 15.84 -2.26
CA ASN A 49 8.10 15.83 -2.95
C ASN A 49 8.66 14.39 -3.08
N LYS A 50 9.14 14.05 -4.29
CA LYS A 50 9.69 12.72 -4.61
C LYS A 50 10.80 12.31 -3.65
N GLN A 51 11.69 13.23 -3.28
CA GLN A 51 12.81 12.93 -2.38
C GLN A 51 12.32 12.53 -0.97
N ILE A 52 11.22 13.14 -0.51
CA ILE A 52 10.61 12.80 0.79
C ILE A 52 10.03 11.39 0.73
N LEU A 53 9.33 11.08 -0.36
CA LEU A 53 8.75 9.75 -0.57
C LEU A 53 9.84 8.68 -0.72
N ASP A 54 10.85 8.92 -1.54
CA ASP A 54 11.96 7.97 -1.72
C ASP A 54 12.69 7.71 -0.41
N LYS A 55 12.96 8.75 0.41
CA LYS A 55 13.60 8.61 1.73
C LYS A 55 12.73 7.83 2.73
N ALA A 56 11.40 8.00 2.67
CA ALA A 56 10.49 7.29 3.56
C ALA A 56 10.50 5.77 3.32
N TYR A 57 10.70 5.35 2.07
CA TYR A 57 10.75 3.93 1.69
C TYR A 57 12.17 3.37 1.54
N ASN A 58 13.20 4.20 1.71
CA ASN A 58 14.60 3.79 1.78
C ASN A 58 15.26 4.43 3.01
N ASP A 59 14.68 4.15 4.17
CA ASP A 59 15.10 4.73 5.44
C ASP A 59 16.55 4.34 5.77
N LYS A 60 17.34 5.30 6.27
CA LYS A 60 18.76 5.11 6.59
C LYS A 60 19.03 3.96 7.57
N LYS A 61 18.08 3.64 8.45
CA LYS A 61 18.18 2.53 9.40
C LYS A 61 17.85 1.17 8.76
N GLY A 62 17.31 1.18 7.53
CA GLY A 62 17.01 -0.02 6.75
C GLY A 62 15.82 -0.83 7.28
N TYR A 63 14.91 -0.24 8.06
CA TYR A 63 13.74 -0.95 8.58
C TYR A 63 12.81 -1.41 7.48
N THR A 64 12.54 -0.54 6.48
CA THR A 64 11.72 -0.88 5.32
C THR A 64 12.32 -2.04 4.53
N ALA A 65 13.65 -1.99 4.32
CA ALA A 65 14.37 -3.07 3.65
C ALA A 65 14.27 -4.40 4.42
N LYS A 66 14.50 -4.38 5.74
CA LYS A 66 14.40 -5.57 6.60
C LYS A 66 12.99 -6.15 6.60
N PHE A 67 11.97 -5.28 6.68
CA PHE A 67 10.56 -5.69 6.62
C PHE A 67 10.25 -6.39 5.30
N SER A 68 10.65 -5.80 4.17
CA SER A 68 10.40 -6.37 2.84
C SER A 68 11.20 -7.65 2.59
N LEU A 69 12.46 -7.70 3.02
CA LEU A 69 13.31 -8.89 2.91
C LEU A 69 12.77 -10.07 3.74
N ASN A 70 12.05 -9.80 4.83
CA ASN A 70 11.43 -10.85 5.64
C ASN A 70 10.40 -11.69 4.87
N LEU A 71 9.89 -11.19 3.73
CA LEU A 71 9.05 -11.97 2.82
C LEU A 71 9.75 -13.25 2.33
N ILE A 72 11.08 -13.23 2.17
CA ILE A 72 11.86 -14.42 1.81
C ILE A 72 11.74 -15.49 2.91
N ASN A 73 11.86 -15.10 4.18
CA ASN A 73 11.68 -16.02 5.31
C ASN A 73 10.25 -16.58 5.36
N ILE A 74 9.25 -15.72 5.09
CA ILE A 74 7.84 -16.13 5.06
C ILE A 74 7.62 -17.15 3.95
N ILE A 75 8.12 -16.90 2.73
CA ILE A 75 8.01 -17.81 1.59
C ILE A 75 8.73 -19.12 1.88
N ASN A 76 9.95 -19.08 2.43
CA ASN A 76 10.68 -20.27 2.81
C ASN A 76 9.87 -21.14 3.78
N ARG A 77 9.28 -20.54 4.80
CA ARG A 77 8.48 -21.25 5.80
C ARG A 77 7.18 -21.79 5.22
N THR A 78 6.44 -20.99 4.45
CA THR A 78 5.08 -21.33 3.99
C THR A 78 5.08 -22.21 2.76
N GLN A 79 6.08 -22.06 1.88
CA GLN A 79 6.18 -22.76 0.60
C GLN A 79 7.32 -23.80 0.60
N LYS A 80 8.00 -24.01 1.75
CA LYS A 80 9.13 -24.93 1.91
C LYS A 80 10.22 -24.72 0.85
N THR A 81 10.54 -23.42 0.57
CA THR A 81 11.64 -23.05 -0.32
C THR A 81 12.93 -22.85 0.48
N ASN A 82 14.04 -22.70 -0.22
CA ASN A 82 15.38 -22.52 0.36
C ASN A 82 16.07 -21.25 -0.16
N LEU A 83 15.30 -20.21 -0.43
CA LEU A 83 15.83 -18.93 -0.88
C LEU A 83 16.75 -18.31 0.18
N ASN A 84 17.97 -17.92 -0.22
CA ASN A 84 18.87 -17.23 0.67
C ASN A 84 18.56 -15.73 0.67
N ILE A 85 18.14 -15.19 1.82
CA ILE A 85 17.83 -13.78 2.00
C ILE A 85 19.01 -12.85 1.60
N ASN A 86 20.25 -13.29 1.79
CA ASN A 86 21.43 -12.52 1.43
C ASN A 86 21.62 -12.34 -0.08
N ASN A 87 20.92 -13.15 -0.88
CA ASN A 87 20.90 -13.03 -2.34
C ASN A 87 19.94 -11.96 -2.85
N PHE A 88 19.30 -11.21 -1.96
CA PHE A 88 18.39 -10.15 -2.31
C PHE A 88 18.79 -8.82 -1.67
N TYR A 89 18.31 -7.73 -2.26
CA TYR A 89 18.25 -6.43 -1.63
C TYR A 89 16.91 -5.78 -1.94
N TYR A 90 16.48 -4.87 -1.09
CA TYR A 90 15.27 -4.09 -1.30
C TYR A 90 15.61 -2.80 -2.06
N HIS A 91 14.72 -2.39 -2.97
CA HIS A 91 14.78 -1.12 -3.66
C HIS A 91 13.37 -0.54 -3.77
N GLY A 92 13.12 0.58 -3.09
CA GLY A 92 11.88 1.32 -3.18
C GLY A 92 12.08 2.64 -3.93
N TYR A 93 11.10 3.06 -4.73
CA TYR A 93 11.10 4.38 -5.34
C TYR A 93 9.68 4.87 -5.63
N TYR A 94 9.52 6.20 -5.64
CA TYR A 94 8.28 6.83 -6.04
C TYR A 94 8.20 6.98 -7.56
N ASN A 95 7.22 6.33 -8.16
CA ASN A 95 6.89 6.49 -9.57
C ASN A 95 5.95 7.69 -9.74
N THR A 96 6.47 8.79 -10.27
CA THR A 96 5.72 10.06 -10.44
C THR A 96 4.58 9.93 -11.44
N LYS A 97 4.74 9.12 -12.49
CA LYS A 97 3.70 8.90 -13.53
C LYS A 97 2.51 8.14 -12.95
N LEU A 98 2.78 7.08 -12.20
CA LEU A 98 1.76 6.23 -11.56
C LEU A 98 1.31 6.76 -10.20
N ARG A 99 2.00 7.76 -9.65
CA ARG A 99 1.72 8.34 -8.33
C ARG A 99 1.72 7.31 -7.20
N CYS A 100 2.63 6.37 -7.27
CA CYS A 100 2.74 5.31 -6.27
C CYS A 100 4.20 4.97 -5.95
N ILE A 101 4.41 4.44 -4.75
CA ILE A 101 5.64 3.75 -4.40
C ILE A 101 5.61 2.36 -5.01
N HIS A 102 6.72 1.96 -5.59
CA HIS A 102 7.03 0.58 -5.93
C HIS A 102 8.18 0.10 -5.06
N GLY A 103 7.97 -0.96 -4.31
CA GLY A 103 9.01 -1.68 -3.56
C GLY A 103 9.32 -3.01 -4.22
N PHE A 104 10.60 -3.27 -4.45
CA PHE A 104 11.08 -4.48 -5.10
C PHE A 104 12.07 -5.24 -4.24
N LEU A 105 11.99 -6.56 -4.26
CA LEU A 105 13.13 -7.42 -3.97
C LEU A 105 13.90 -7.66 -5.25
N VAL A 106 15.18 -7.42 -5.23
CA VAL A 106 16.06 -7.53 -6.41
C VAL A 106 17.07 -8.64 -6.17
N SER A 107 17.16 -9.58 -7.12
CA SER A 107 18.14 -10.68 -7.02
C SER A 107 19.56 -10.18 -7.30
N LYS A 108 20.50 -10.50 -6.42
CA LYS A 108 21.92 -10.16 -6.57
C LYS A 108 22.66 -11.12 -7.51
N ILE A 109 22.10 -12.31 -7.73
CA ILE A 109 22.72 -13.41 -8.48
C ILE A 109 21.71 -14.09 -9.39
N ASN A 110 22.18 -14.90 -10.33
CA ASN A 110 21.36 -15.90 -11.00
C ASN A 110 21.08 -17.03 -10.02
N GLN A 111 19.83 -17.39 -9.82
CA GLN A 111 19.46 -18.44 -8.86
C GLN A 111 18.24 -19.23 -9.27
N ASN A 112 18.26 -20.54 -8.96
CA ASN A 112 17.13 -21.44 -9.13
C ASN A 112 16.48 -21.72 -7.78
N PHE A 113 15.17 -21.85 -7.76
CA PHE A 113 14.42 -22.27 -6.59
C PHE A 113 13.16 -23.03 -7.00
N LYS A 114 12.51 -23.65 -6.03
CA LYS A 114 11.26 -24.39 -6.26
C LYS A 114 10.17 -23.86 -5.32
N ILE A 115 8.96 -23.81 -5.81
CA ILE A 115 7.73 -23.63 -5.02
C ILE A 115 6.83 -24.82 -5.32
N GLY A 116 6.66 -25.71 -4.34
CA GLY A 116 6.06 -27.02 -4.59
C GLY A 116 6.84 -27.76 -5.68
N ASN A 117 6.12 -28.24 -6.71
CA ASN A 117 6.72 -28.95 -7.84
C ASN A 117 7.22 -28.03 -8.97
N LYS A 118 6.98 -26.73 -8.89
CA LYS A 118 7.36 -25.78 -9.95
C LYS A 118 8.77 -25.25 -9.73
N LYS A 119 9.61 -25.28 -10.78
CA LYS A 119 10.93 -24.69 -10.80
C LYS A 119 10.85 -23.26 -11.32
N PHE A 120 11.60 -22.38 -10.69
CA PHE A 120 11.73 -20.98 -11.08
C PHE A 120 13.21 -20.62 -11.22
N PHE A 121 13.47 -19.67 -12.10
CA PHE A 121 14.79 -19.10 -12.29
C PHE A 121 14.69 -17.59 -12.18
N LEU A 122 15.50 -16.99 -11.31
CA LEU A 122 15.66 -15.54 -11.20
C LEU A 122 17.00 -15.14 -11.77
N LYS A 123 17.00 -14.20 -12.70
CA LYS A 123 18.25 -13.61 -13.20
C LYS A 123 18.80 -12.60 -12.19
N LYS A 124 20.11 -12.40 -12.22
CA LYS A 124 20.74 -11.27 -11.54
C LYS A 124 20.08 -9.97 -11.97
N SER A 125 19.78 -9.09 -11.02
CA SER A 125 19.07 -7.81 -11.19
C SER A 125 17.58 -7.93 -11.54
N GLU A 126 17.03 -9.13 -11.60
CA GLU A 126 15.59 -9.32 -11.75
C GLU A 126 14.85 -8.80 -10.52
N ARG A 127 13.72 -8.13 -10.76
CA ARG A 127 12.94 -7.42 -9.75
C ARG A 127 11.62 -8.11 -9.49
N ILE A 128 11.33 -8.37 -8.22
CA ILE A 128 10.04 -8.89 -7.77
C ILE A 128 9.32 -7.75 -7.07
N LEU A 129 8.18 -7.31 -7.62
CA LEU A 129 7.35 -6.29 -6.99
C LEU A 129 6.70 -6.87 -5.73
N VAL A 130 6.99 -6.29 -4.57
CA VAL A 130 6.49 -6.75 -3.26
C VAL A 130 5.65 -5.71 -2.53
N GLU A 131 5.70 -4.46 -2.99
CA GLU A 131 4.96 -3.37 -2.36
C GLU A 131 4.48 -2.37 -3.40
N ILE A 132 3.22 -1.97 -3.28
CA ILE A 132 2.65 -0.79 -3.91
C ILE A 132 2.05 0.09 -2.83
N SER A 133 2.29 1.41 -2.93
CA SER A 133 1.59 2.36 -2.08
C SER A 133 1.20 3.59 -2.89
N ASN A 134 -0.06 3.62 -3.32
CA ASN A 134 -0.64 4.73 -4.07
C ASN A 134 -0.71 5.99 -3.22
N LYS A 135 -0.40 7.13 -3.84
CA LYS A 135 -0.48 8.45 -3.23
C LYS A 135 -1.56 9.24 -3.94
N PHE A 136 -2.30 10.01 -3.17
CA PHE A 136 -3.47 10.72 -3.66
C PHE A 136 -3.29 12.24 -3.58
N THR A 137 -4.05 12.96 -4.37
CA THR A 137 -4.40 14.35 -4.07
C THR A 137 -5.75 14.37 -3.35
N ILE A 138 -6.08 15.46 -2.65
CA ILE A 138 -7.41 15.62 -2.05
C ILE A 138 -8.49 15.44 -3.11
N GLN A 139 -8.33 16.07 -4.29
CA GLN A 139 -9.29 15.97 -5.39
C GLN A 139 -9.43 14.55 -5.93
N SER A 140 -8.30 13.85 -6.14
CA SER A 140 -8.34 12.47 -6.67
C SER A 140 -9.04 11.52 -5.71
N PHE A 141 -8.80 11.66 -4.40
CA PHE A 141 -9.44 10.81 -3.40
C PHE A 141 -10.92 11.18 -3.20
N THR A 142 -11.27 12.47 -3.20
CA THR A 142 -12.68 12.92 -3.18
C THR A 142 -13.46 12.36 -4.36
N LYS A 143 -12.87 12.39 -5.57
CA LYS A 143 -13.47 11.79 -6.77
C LYS A 143 -13.64 10.28 -6.64
N LEU A 144 -12.62 9.58 -6.11
CA LEU A 144 -12.69 8.15 -5.84
C LEU A 144 -13.82 7.81 -4.86
N ALA A 145 -13.92 8.56 -3.75
CA ALA A 145 -15.00 8.42 -2.77
C ALA A 145 -16.37 8.62 -3.41
N SER A 146 -16.56 9.70 -4.16
CA SER A 146 -17.83 10.00 -4.86
C SER A 146 -18.21 8.88 -5.84
N ASN A 147 -17.28 8.39 -6.65
CA ASN A 147 -17.52 7.31 -7.63
C ASN A 147 -17.83 5.95 -6.97
N THR A 148 -17.65 5.85 -5.66
CA THR A 148 -17.90 4.64 -4.87
C THR A 148 -19.10 4.78 -3.93
N GLY A 149 -19.88 5.90 -4.08
CA GLY A 149 -21.11 6.15 -3.35
C GLY A 149 -20.92 6.83 -1.99
N TRP A 150 -19.74 7.39 -1.73
CA TRP A 150 -19.45 8.16 -0.53
C TRP A 150 -19.50 9.66 -0.79
N THR A 151 -20.02 10.41 0.16
CA THR A 151 -19.94 11.87 0.19
C THR A 151 -18.86 12.30 1.17
N THR A 152 -17.88 13.09 0.71
CA THR A 152 -16.89 13.71 1.60
C THR A 152 -17.54 14.82 2.42
N LYS A 153 -17.57 14.69 3.73
CA LYS A 153 -18.14 15.69 4.66
C LYS A 153 -17.08 16.65 5.19
N ARG A 154 -15.89 16.14 5.47
CA ARG A 154 -14.77 16.95 5.98
C ARG A 154 -13.44 16.31 5.65
N VAL A 155 -12.41 17.15 5.52
CA VAL A 155 -11.03 16.74 5.33
C VAL A 155 -10.15 17.51 6.31
N TRP A 156 -9.33 16.81 7.06
CA TRP A 156 -8.29 17.39 7.90
C TRP A 156 -6.92 17.05 7.31
N LEU A 157 -5.97 17.95 7.48
CA LEU A 157 -4.61 17.83 7.00
C LEU A 157 -3.65 18.00 8.16
N ASP A 158 -2.52 17.30 8.10
CA ASP A 158 -1.39 17.62 8.94
C ASP A 158 -0.75 18.97 8.54
N LYS A 159 0.12 19.49 9.39
CA LYS A 159 0.77 20.81 9.19
C LYS A 159 1.53 20.88 7.86
N GLN A 160 2.17 19.81 7.44
CA GLN A 160 2.93 19.72 6.19
C GLN A 160 2.07 19.37 4.97
N LYS A 161 0.79 19.04 5.16
CA LYS A 161 -0.12 18.55 4.13
C LYS A 161 0.38 17.26 3.46
N TYR A 162 1.01 16.39 4.26
CA TYR A 162 1.52 15.10 3.80
C TYR A 162 0.52 13.97 3.95
N TYR A 163 -0.41 14.14 4.86
CA TYR A 163 -1.43 13.16 5.19
C TYR A 163 -2.79 13.85 5.33
N SER A 164 -3.84 13.14 5.02
CA SER A 164 -5.21 13.63 5.16
C SER A 164 -6.08 12.61 5.86
N LEU A 165 -7.02 13.11 6.65
CA LEU A 165 -8.09 12.32 7.24
C LEU A 165 -9.41 12.81 6.62
N PHE A 166 -10.09 11.92 5.91
CA PHE A 166 -11.39 12.17 5.33
C PHE A 166 -12.50 11.64 6.23
N LEU A 167 -13.55 12.43 6.40
CA LEU A 167 -14.83 11.99 6.93
C LEU A 167 -15.81 11.78 5.76
N LEU A 168 -16.20 10.55 5.55
CA LEU A 168 -17.09 10.12 4.48
C LEU A 168 -18.46 9.70 5.07
N LYS A 169 -19.53 9.97 4.28
CA LYS A 169 -20.89 9.53 4.62
C LYS A 169 -21.57 8.89 3.41
#